data_4db647b06befb35147d1bd5b68c2deca
#
_entry.id   4db647b06befb35147d1bd5b68c2deca
#
_cell.length_a   1.000
_cell.length_b   1.000
_cell.length_c   1.000
_cell.angle_alpha   90.00
_cell.angle_beta   90.00
_cell.angle_gamma   90.00
#
_symmetry.space_group_name_H-M   'P 1'
#
loop_
_entity.id
_entity.type
_entity.pdbx_description
1 polymer ?
#
loop_
_entity_poly.entity_id
_entity_poly.type
_entity_poly.pdbx_seq_one_letter_code
_entity_poly.pdbx_strand_id
1 'polypeptide(L)'
;MLKKSAKLKKKDKRSLPSRITNDTVAEHREKVLAGGRKHKYPIQYSKHKLVWNTIFISIAGLIAVIVLLYLQLYVWKDTSDLAYRITKILPLPAGSVEGEFVRYSDYLLYNRGNMAVLKTQGQDQAGDKVAFQRQRAMNQAVQDAYVRKLAREKGVSVDDRKVDEEVDRQQKDAGLSKEAYRSAVKDMIGWSLDEVRDR
;
A
#
# COMPACT_ATOMS: atom_id res chain seq x y z
N MET A 1 16.81 16.63 51.53
CA MET A 1 16.74 15.40 52.30
C MET A 1 15.29 15.02 52.51
N LEU A 2 14.78 14.09 51.73
CA LEU A 2 13.42 13.57 51.86
C LEU A 2 13.52 12.04 52.03
N LYS A 3 13.25 11.60 53.28
CA LYS A 3 13.19 10.19 53.67
C LYS A 3 11.94 9.55 53.06
N LYS A 4 12.11 8.63 52.07
CA LYS A 4 11.08 7.70 51.67
C LYS A 4 10.94 6.62 52.75
N SER A 5 9.88 6.65 53.51
CA SER A 5 9.51 5.56 54.43
C SER A 5 8.95 4.39 53.61
N ALA A 6 9.65 3.30 53.61
CA ALA A 6 9.20 2.02 53.09
C ALA A 6 8.09 1.47 54.00
N LYS A 7 6.82 1.48 53.51
CA LYS A 7 5.70 0.77 54.12
C LYS A 7 5.90 -0.74 53.88
N LEU A 8 6.38 -1.41 54.90
CA LEU A 8 6.38 -2.89 54.99
C LEU A 8 4.90 -3.36 54.91
N LYS A 9 4.55 -4.02 53.84
CA LYS A 9 3.27 -4.74 53.72
C LYS A 9 3.21 -5.81 54.79
N LYS A 10 2.34 -5.65 55.76
CA LYS A 10 1.98 -6.65 56.77
C LYS A 10 1.55 -7.92 56.00
N LYS A 11 2.33 -9.01 56.20
CA LYS A 11 2.02 -10.35 55.72
C LYS A 11 0.77 -10.82 56.47
N ASP A 12 -0.38 -10.88 55.80
CA ASP A 12 -1.61 -11.46 56.35
C ASP A 12 -1.30 -12.87 56.83
N LYS A 13 -1.32 -13.03 58.12
CA LYS A 13 -1.32 -14.35 58.78
C LYS A 13 -2.65 -14.99 58.43
N ARG A 14 -2.67 -15.81 57.41
CA ARG A 14 -3.84 -16.65 57.05
C ARG A 14 -4.15 -17.50 58.27
N SER A 15 -5.23 -17.22 58.97
CA SER A 15 -5.77 -18.09 59.99
C SER A 15 -6.10 -19.44 59.36
N LEU A 16 -5.45 -20.48 59.83
CA LEU A 16 -5.83 -21.84 59.43
C LEU A 16 -7.28 -22.07 59.90
N PRO A 17 -8.12 -22.65 59.06
CA PRO A 17 -9.49 -22.96 59.45
C PRO A 17 -9.47 -23.93 60.63
N SER A 18 -10.24 -23.61 61.67
CA SER A 18 -10.25 -24.37 62.93
C SER A 18 -10.84 -25.80 62.80
N ARG A 19 -11.38 -26.13 61.62
CA ARG A 19 -11.93 -27.46 61.32
C ARG A 19 -11.73 -27.76 59.87
N ILE A 20 -11.18 -28.93 59.55
CA ILE A 20 -11.03 -29.41 58.18
C ILE A 20 -12.39 -29.98 57.74
N THR A 21 -13.05 -29.30 56.83
CA THR A 21 -14.31 -29.73 56.20
C THR A 21 -14.02 -30.19 54.74
N ASN A 22 -14.91 -30.96 54.17
CA ASN A 22 -14.78 -31.39 52.78
C ASN A 22 -14.61 -30.21 51.81
N ASP A 23 -15.27 -29.08 52.10
CA ASP A 23 -15.18 -27.85 51.30
C ASP A 23 -13.80 -27.21 51.38
N THR A 24 -13.16 -27.16 52.57
CA THR A 24 -11.80 -26.64 52.74
C THR A 24 -10.77 -27.52 52.02
N VAL A 25 -10.97 -28.83 52.00
CA VAL A 25 -10.14 -29.78 51.24
C VAL A 25 -10.30 -29.59 49.72
N ALA A 26 -11.54 -29.41 49.27
CA ALA A 26 -11.82 -29.13 47.85
C ALA A 26 -11.20 -27.82 47.38
N GLU A 27 -11.34 -26.76 48.16
CA GLU A 27 -10.71 -25.45 47.85
C GLU A 27 -9.19 -25.53 47.82
N HIS A 28 -8.58 -26.24 48.78
CA HIS A 28 -7.14 -26.44 48.79
C HIS A 28 -6.66 -27.27 47.59
N ARG A 29 -7.39 -28.30 47.22
CA ARG A 29 -7.14 -29.13 46.05
C ARG A 29 -7.20 -28.31 44.75
N GLU A 30 -8.18 -27.46 44.60
CA GLU A 30 -8.30 -26.56 43.45
C GLU A 30 -7.12 -25.55 43.38
N LYS A 31 -6.72 -24.97 44.52
CA LYS A 31 -5.55 -24.08 44.58
C LYS A 31 -4.25 -24.79 44.22
N VAL A 32 -4.05 -26.03 44.67
CA VAL A 32 -2.89 -26.84 44.33
C VAL A 32 -2.89 -27.24 42.87
N LEU A 33 -4.06 -27.65 42.32
CA LEU A 33 -4.20 -27.98 40.91
C LEU A 33 -3.99 -26.76 40.00
N ALA A 34 -4.54 -25.60 40.37
CA ALA A 34 -4.33 -24.34 39.67
C ALA A 34 -2.83 -23.90 39.68
N GLY A 35 -2.16 -24.08 40.84
CA GLY A 35 -0.72 -23.85 40.95
C GLY A 35 0.09 -24.86 40.11
N GLY A 36 -0.29 -26.13 40.13
CA GLY A 36 0.36 -27.19 39.35
C GLY A 36 0.21 -26.97 37.84
N ARG A 37 -0.94 -26.50 37.39
CA ARG A 37 -1.15 -26.16 35.97
C ARG A 37 -0.24 -25.02 35.51
N LYS A 38 -0.01 -24.01 36.36
CA LYS A 38 0.94 -22.92 36.06
C LYS A 38 2.37 -23.39 35.95
N HIS A 39 2.80 -24.38 36.75
CA HIS A 39 4.15 -24.91 36.69
C HIS A 39 4.34 -25.98 35.62
N LYS A 40 3.31 -26.76 35.32
CA LYS A 40 3.40 -27.86 34.34
C LYS A 40 3.40 -27.38 32.89
N TYR A 41 2.84 -26.20 32.60
CA TYR A 41 2.71 -25.67 31.24
C TYR A 41 3.18 -24.20 31.08
N PRO A 42 4.35 -23.78 31.62
CA PRO A 42 4.80 -22.40 31.50
C PRO A 42 5.07 -22.01 30.05
N ILE A 43 5.43 -22.99 29.20
CA ILE A 43 5.79 -22.77 27.78
C ILE A 43 4.55 -22.50 26.92
N GLN A 44 3.39 -23.05 27.24
CA GLN A 44 2.17 -22.78 26.45
C GLN A 44 1.63 -21.37 26.67
N TYR A 45 1.69 -20.84 27.88
CA TYR A 45 1.25 -19.46 28.18
C TYR A 45 2.15 -18.40 27.55
N SER A 46 3.46 -18.66 27.48
CA SER A 46 4.39 -17.75 26.82
C SER A 46 4.26 -17.77 25.30
N LYS A 47 3.98 -18.94 24.70
CA LYS A 47 3.76 -19.09 23.25
C LYS A 47 2.53 -18.31 22.78
N HIS A 48 1.42 -18.37 23.48
CA HIS A 48 0.22 -17.60 23.12
C HIS A 48 0.46 -16.09 23.18
N LYS A 49 1.11 -15.57 24.20
CA LYS A 49 1.46 -14.15 24.29
C LYS A 49 2.41 -13.73 23.15
N LEU A 50 3.38 -14.56 22.84
CA LEU A 50 4.34 -14.28 21.78
C LEU A 50 3.67 -14.25 20.40
N VAL A 51 2.78 -15.21 20.11
CA VAL A 51 1.99 -15.25 18.87
C VAL A 51 1.08 -14.03 18.74
N TRP A 52 0.35 -13.68 19.79
CA TRP A 52 -0.51 -12.49 19.77
C TRP A 52 0.27 -11.21 19.59
N ASN A 53 1.41 -11.06 20.29
CA ASN A 53 2.27 -9.89 20.10
C ASN A 53 2.81 -9.80 18.65
N THR A 54 3.22 -10.93 18.06
CA THR A 54 3.67 -10.96 16.67
C THR A 54 2.56 -10.56 15.70
N ILE A 55 1.33 -11.04 15.91
CA ILE A 55 0.16 -10.65 15.11
C ILE A 55 -0.10 -9.14 15.22
N PHE A 56 -0.12 -8.59 16.44
CA PHE A 56 -0.35 -7.16 16.64
C PHE A 56 0.76 -6.31 16.02
N ILE A 57 2.02 -6.69 16.15
CA ILE A 57 3.15 -5.98 15.53
C ILE A 57 3.04 -6.04 14.00
N SER A 58 2.67 -7.20 13.43
CA SER A 58 2.48 -7.33 11.98
C SER A 58 1.34 -6.46 11.46
N ILE A 59 0.21 -6.42 12.16
CA ILE A 59 -0.94 -5.57 11.81
C ILE A 59 -0.54 -4.09 11.92
N ALA A 60 0.13 -3.70 13.01
CA ALA A 60 0.59 -2.33 13.20
C ALA A 60 1.59 -1.91 12.11
N GLY A 61 2.51 -2.81 11.74
CA GLY A 61 3.43 -2.60 10.62
C GLY A 61 2.71 -2.42 9.28
N LEU A 62 1.69 -3.25 9.01
CA LEU A 62 0.89 -3.14 7.80
C LEU A 62 0.13 -1.80 7.74
N ILE A 63 -0.48 -1.39 8.85
CA ILE A 63 -1.17 -0.10 8.96
C ILE A 63 -0.18 1.05 8.73
N ALA A 64 1.00 1.00 9.33
CA ALA A 64 2.03 2.01 9.13
C ALA A 64 2.44 2.13 7.66
N VAL A 65 2.62 1.02 6.94
CA VAL A 65 2.92 1.01 5.50
C VAL A 65 1.78 1.65 4.70
N ILE A 66 0.52 1.32 4.99
CA ILE A 66 -0.64 1.92 4.32
C ILE A 66 -0.69 3.43 4.56
N VAL A 67 -0.46 3.88 5.79
CA VAL A 67 -0.43 5.32 6.12
C VAL A 67 0.70 6.04 5.40
N LEU A 68 1.90 5.45 5.35
CA LEU A 68 3.03 6.02 4.63
C LEU A 68 2.76 6.13 3.12
N LEU A 69 2.19 5.09 2.50
CA LEU A 69 1.77 5.14 1.10
C LEU A 69 0.72 6.21 0.85
N TYR A 70 -0.26 6.34 1.74
CA TYR A 70 -1.26 7.39 1.65
C TYR A 70 -0.62 8.79 1.72
N LEU A 71 0.25 9.03 2.69
CA LEU A 71 0.95 10.30 2.83
C LEU A 71 1.80 10.61 1.59
N GLN A 72 2.55 9.63 1.09
CA GLN A 72 3.42 9.78 -0.07
C GLN A 72 2.63 10.15 -1.33
N LEU A 73 1.53 9.45 -1.61
CA LEU A 73 0.78 9.64 -2.85
C LEU A 73 -0.18 10.84 -2.78
N TYR A 74 -0.91 11.00 -1.68
CA TYR A 74 -2.00 11.99 -1.62
C TYR A 74 -1.61 13.31 -0.94
N VAL A 75 -0.71 13.28 0.03
CA VAL A 75 -0.26 14.49 0.74
C VAL A 75 0.95 15.10 0.04
N TRP A 76 2.01 14.33 -0.16
CA TRP A 76 3.23 14.81 -0.82
C TRP A 76 3.14 14.77 -2.34
N LYS A 77 2.13 14.13 -2.90
CA LYS A 77 1.87 14.04 -4.35
C LYS A 77 3.12 13.57 -5.10
N ASP A 78 3.77 12.53 -4.58
CA ASP A 78 4.98 11.99 -5.16
C ASP A 78 4.71 11.46 -6.58
N THR A 79 5.53 11.92 -7.53
CA THR A 79 5.46 11.55 -8.95
C THR A 79 6.66 10.73 -9.40
N SER A 80 7.37 10.10 -8.45
CA SER A 80 8.55 9.27 -8.73
C SER A 80 8.18 7.98 -9.48
N ASP A 81 9.19 7.39 -10.14
CA ASP A 81 9.05 6.09 -10.79
C ASP A 81 8.65 4.98 -9.81
N LEU A 82 9.07 5.10 -8.54
CA LEU A 82 8.69 4.16 -7.50
C LEU A 82 7.19 4.24 -7.20
N ALA A 83 6.64 5.47 -7.06
CA ALA A 83 5.21 5.69 -6.89
C ALA A 83 4.42 5.10 -8.07
N TYR A 84 4.90 5.28 -9.31
CA TYR A 84 4.28 4.70 -10.49
C TYR A 84 4.26 3.16 -10.45
N ARG A 85 5.39 2.51 -10.13
CA ARG A 85 5.46 1.04 -10.04
C ARG A 85 4.54 0.48 -8.97
N ILE A 86 4.48 1.11 -7.80
CA ILE A 86 3.58 0.70 -6.72
C ILE A 86 2.13 0.83 -7.15
N THR A 87 1.74 1.96 -7.78
CA THR A 87 0.36 2.20 -8.21
C THR A 87 -0.05 1.38 -9.44
N LYS A 88 0.90 0.85 -10.21
CA LYS A 88 0.62 -0.12 -11.27
C LYS A 88 0.21 -1.49 -10.71
N ILE A 89 0.83 -1.91 -9.60
CA ILE A 89 0.51 -3.16 -8.91
C ILE A 89 -0.74 -3.01 -8.03
N LEU A 90 -0.80 -1.90 -7.27
CA LEU A 90 -1.94 -1.56 -6.42
C LEU A 90 -2.80 -0.51 -7.15
N PRO A 91 -3.98 -0.87 -7.66
CA PRO A 91 -4.83 0.06 -8.42
C PRO A 91 -5.46 1.11 -7.51
N LEU A 92 -4.64 2.07 -7.05
CA LEU A 92 -5.08 3.16 -6.19
C LEU A 92 -5.83 4.22 -7.01
N PRO A 93 -6.95 4.77 -6.52
CA PRO A 93 -7.71 5.79 -7.22
C PRO A 93 -7.05 7.17 -7.09
N ALA A 94 -6.89 7.90 -8.20
CA ALA A 94 -6.59 9.34 -8.19
C ALA A 94 -7.87 10.18 -8.09
N GLY A 95 -9.02 9.61 -8.42
CA GLY A 95 -10.34 10.21 -8.39
C GLY A 95 -11.38 9.24 -8.93
N SER A 96 -12.58 9.74 -9.17
CA SER A 96 -13.65 8.97 -9.81
C SER A 96 -14.45 9.84 -10.78
N VAL A 97 -14.93 9.24 -11.85
CA VAL A 97 -15.82 9.86 -12.83
C VAL A 97 -17.00 8.93 -13.11
N GLU A 98 -18.19 9.37 -12.82
CA GLU A 98 -19.44 8.60 -13.01
C GLU A 98 -19.39 7.17 -12.45
N GLY A 99 -18.77 6.99 -11.27
CA GLY A 99 -18.62 5.70 -10.60
C GLY A 99 -17.44 4.84 -11.06
N GLU A 100 -16.70 5.27 -12.09
CA GLU A 100 -15.47 4.63 -12.52
C GLU A 100 -14.25 5.26 -11.84
N PHE A 101 -13.32 4.44 -11.37
CA PHE A 101 -12.10 4.93 -10.73
C PHE A 101 -11.06 5.37 -11.77
N VAL A 102 -10.56 6.59 -11.59
CA VAL A 102 -9.39 7.09 -12.29
C VAL A 102 -8.15 6.51 -11.60
N ARG A 103 -7.39 5.68 -12.29
CA ARG A 103 -6.20 5.04 -11.72
C ARG A 103 -5.09 6.05 -11.49
N TYR A 104 -4.46 5.99 -10.32
CA TYR A 104 -3.34 6.87 -10.03
C TYR A 104 -2.13 6.58 -10.94
N SER A 105 -1.92 5.32 -11.35
CA SER A 105 -0.90 4.94 -12.33
C SER A 105 -1.07 5.63 -13.68
N ASP A 106 -2.31 5.81 -14.14
CA ASP A 106 -2.60 6.47 -15.41
C ASP A 106 -2.23 7.95 -15.33
N TYR A 107 -2.62 8.61 -14.23
CA TYR A 107 -2.20 9.99 -13.98
C TYR A 107 -0.66 10.12 -13.95
N LEU A 108 0.05 9.24 -13.24
CA LEU A 108 1.51 9.30 -13.15
C LEU A 108 2.18 9.07 -14.50
N LEU A 109 1.65 8.15 -15.31
CA LEU A 109 2.17 7.88 -16.66
C LEU A 109 2.07 9.13 -17.54
N TYR A 110 0.90 9.76 -17.61
CA TYR A 110 0.72 10.99 -18.36
C TYR A 110 1.54 12.15 -17.81
N ASN A 111 1.60 12.29 -16.47
CA ASN A 111 2.42 13.31 -15.85
C ASN A 111 3.90 13.17 -16.22
N ARG A 112 4.43 11.94 -16.21
CA ARG A 112 5.80 11.66 -16.62
C ARG A 112 6.05 12.04 -18.08
N GLY A 113 5.14 11.66 -18.98
CA GLY A 113 5.22 12.03 -20.39
C GLY A 113 5.19 13.54 -20.61
N ASN A 114 4.23 14.21 -19.99
CA ASN A 114 4.11 15.66 -20.10
C ASN A 114 5.33 16.38 -19.52
N MET A 115 5.91 15.88 -18.44
CA MET A 115 7.13 16.45 -17.85
C MET A 115 8.38 16.18 -18.70
N ALA A 116 8.47 15.03 -19.39
CA ALA A 116 9.54 14.75 -20.34
C ALA A 116 9.52 15.78 -21.49
N VAL A 117 8.36 16.10 -22.03
CA VAL A 117 8.20 17.14 -23.05
C VAL A 117 8.60 18.51 -22.53
N LEU A 118 8.20 18.90 -21.31
CA LEU A 118 8.64 20.18 -20.72
C LEU A 118 10.15 20.24 -20.54
N LYS A 119 10.75 19.14 -20.13
CA LYS A 119 12.21 19.05 -19.94
C LYS A 119 12.96 19.22 -21.26
N THR A 120 12.50 18.62 -22.36
CA THR A 120 13.11 18.83 -23.68
C THR A 120 13.01 20.27 -24.17
N GLN A 121 12.00 21.01 -23.68
CA GLN A 121 11.81 22.44 -23.98
C GLN A 121 12.54 23.37 -23.00
N GLY A 122 13.26 22.86 -22.01
CA GLY A 122 13.93 23.65 -20.98
C GLY A 122 12.96 24.42 -20.06
N GLN A 123 11.70 23.95 -19.91
CA GLN A 123 10.63 24.65 -19.20
C GLN A 123 10.16 23.90 -17.94
N ASP A 124 10.88 22.88 -17.53
CA ASP A 124 10.56 22.00 -16.40
C ASP A 124 10.61 22.70 -15.03
N GLN A 125 11.22 23.89 -14.94
CA GLN A 125 11.26 24.72 -13.74
C GLN A 125 10.17 25.81 -13.68
N ALA A 126 9.39 25.99 -14.74
CA ALA A 126 8.32 26.99 -14.78
C ALA A 126 7.08 26.46 -14.03
N GLY A 127 6.85 26.94 -12.81
CA GLY A 127 5.83 26.42 -11.91
C GLY A 127 4.41 26.43 -12.46
N ASP A 128 4.03 27.46 -13.20
CA ASP A 128 2.74 27.60 -13.91
C ASP A 128 2.58 26.54 -15.01
N LYS A 129 3.64 26.28 -15.79
CA LYS A 129 3.64 25.26 -16.84
C LYS A 129 3.62 23.86 -16.26
N VAL A 130 4.34 23.62 -15.20
CA VAL A 130 4.31 22.36 -14.46
C VAL A 130 2.90 22.09 -13.92
N ALA A 131 2.28 23.09 -13.30
CA ALA A 131 0.90 22.97 -12.80
C ALA A 131 -0.10 22.67 -13.93
N PHE A 132 0.01 23.36 -15.06
CA PHE A 132 -0.81 23.10 -16.24
C PHE A 132 -0.65 21.69 -16.79
N GLN A 133 0.59 21.17 -16.88
CA GLN A 133 0.83 19.82 -17.37
C GLN A 133 0.32 18.73 -16.40
N ARG A 134 0.40 18.98 -15.11
CA ARG A 134 -0.23 18.10 -14.11
C ARG A 134 -1.74 18.03 -14.27
N GLN A 135 -2.38 19.18 -14.47
CA GLN A 135 -3.82 19.23 -14.72
C GLN A 135 -4.18 18.50 -16.02
N ARG A 136 -3.39 18.71 -17.08
CA ARG A 136 -3.55 18.00 -18.36
C ARG A 136 -3.41 16.49 -18.18
N ALA A 137 -2.44 16.02 -17.44
CA ALA A 137 -2.25 14.59 -17.14
C ALA A 137 -3.46 14.01 -16.39
N MET A 138 -4.02 14.74 -15.44
CA MET A 138 -5.24 14.32 -14.75
C MET A 138 -6.43 14.23 -15.70
N ASN A 139 -6.62 15.22 -16.57
CA ASN A 139 -7.70 15.20 -17.55
C ASN A 139 -7.57 14.01 -18.51
N GLN A 140 -6.37 13.67 -18.94
CA GLN A 140 -6.10 12.49 -19.78
C GLN A 140 -6.45 11.19 -19.03
N ALA A 141 -6.06 11.06 -17.77
CA ALA A 141 -6.41 9.89 -16.95
C ALA A 141 -7.94 9.76 -16.73
N VAL A 142 -8.64 10.89 -16.58
CA VAL A 142 -10.11 10.94 -16.48
C VAL A 142 -10.75 10.47 -17.80
N GLN A 143 -10.25 10.93 -18.94
CA GLN A 143 -10.73 10.50 -20.26
C GLN A 143 -10.57 9.00 -20.44
N ASP A 144 -9.44 8.42 -20.05
CA ASP A 144 -9.22 6.97 -20.12
C ASP A 144 -10.17 6.19 -19.21
N ALA A 145 -10.43 6.68 -18.00
CA ALA A 145 -11.40 6.06 -17.12
C ALA A 145 -12.79 6.05 -17.75
N TYR A 146 -13.18 7.14 -18.39
CA TYR A 146 -14.45 7.24 -19.11
C TYR A 146 -14.52 6.30 -20.32
N VAL A 147 -13.44 6.23 -21.12
CA VAL A 147 -13.36 5.30 -22.25
C VAL A 147 -13.45 3.83 -21.76
N ARG A 148 -12.75 3.47 -20.69
CA ARG A 148 -12.86 2.13 -20.09
C ARG A 148 -14.28 1.81 -19.63
N LYS A 149 -14.98 2.79 -19.04
CA LYS A 149 -16.40 2.64 -18.68
C LYS A 149 -17.26 2.35 -19.90
N LEU A 150 -17.15 3.18 -20.93
CA LEU A 150 -17.92 3.01 -22.18
C LEU A 150 -17.62 1.68 -22.86
N ALA A 151 -16.36 1.28 -22.95
CA ALA A 151 -15.96 0.01 -23.54
C ALA A 151 -16.62 -1.17 -22.81
N ARG A 152 -16.65 -1.13 -21.48
CA ARG A 152 -17.30 -2.16 -20.64
C ARG A 152 -18.82 -2.17 -20.84
N GLU A 153 -19.46 -1.00 -20.87
CA GLU A 153 -20.91 -0.89 -21.11
C GLU A 153 -21.33 -1.38 -22.50
N LYS A 154 -20.46 -1.19 -23.50
CA LYS A 154 -20.70 -1.61 -24.89
C LYS A 154 -20.18 -3.03 -25.18
N GLY A 155 -19.56 -3.70 -24.20
CA GLY A 155 -18.98 -5.02 -24.41
C GLY A 155 -17.80 -5.03 -25.40
N VAL A 156 -17.11 -3.88 -25.55
CA VAL A 156 -15.95 -3.77 -26.44
C VAL A 156 -14.72 -4.25 -25.70
N SER A 157 -14.00 -5.20 -26.30
CA SER A 157 -12.68 -5.66 -25.86
C SER A 157 -11.72 -5.63 -27.04
N VAL A 158 -10.47 -5.34 -26.77
CA VAL A 158 -9.40 -5.36 -27.76
C VAL A 158 -8.51 -6.57 -27.47
N ASP A 159 -8.18 -7.33 -28.53
CA ASP A 159 -7.27 -8.45 -28.45
C ASP A 159 -5.82 -7.94 -28.42
N ASP A 160 -4.99 -8.48 -27.52
CA ASP A 160 -3.58 -8.14 -27.36
C ASP A 160 -2.81 -8.21 -28.69
N ARG A 161 -3.16 -9.19 -29.56
CA ARG A 161 -2.56 -9.32 -30.89
C ARG A 161 -2.82 -8.08 -31.76
N LYS A 162 -4.02 -7.50 -31.71
CA LYS A 162 -4.33 -6.27 -32.47
C LYS A 162 -3.55 -5.08 -31.95
N VAL A 163 -3.30 -5.03 -30.64
CA VAL A 163 -2.44 -4.00 -30.03
C VAL A 163 -1.01 -4.14 -30.53
N ASP A 164 -0.46 -5.37 -30.57
CA ASP A 164 0.88 -5.64 -31.09
C ASP A 164 1.01 -5.27 -32.57
N GLU A 165 0.02 -5.64 -33.37
CA GLU A 165 -0.05 -5.28 -34.78
C GLU A 165 -0.06 -3.76 -35.01
N GLU A 166 -0.76 -3.02 -34.15
CA GLU A 166 -0.83 -1.57 -34.20
C GLU A 166 0.51 -0.92 -33.84
N VAL A 167 1.17 -1.38 -32.76
CA VAL A 167 2.50 -0.92 -32.37
C VAL A 167 3.53 -1.19 -33.45
N ASP A 168 3.50 -2.40 -34.08
CA ASP A 168 4.38 -2.75 -35.18
C ASP A 168 4.10 -1.90 -36.42
N ARG A 169 2.84 -1.55 -36.68
CA ARG A 169 2.47 -0.64 -37.78
C ARG A 169 3.04 0.76 -37.53
N GLN A 170 2.86 1.33 -36.34
CA GLN A 170 3.40 2.63 -35.99
C GLN A 170 4.93 2.67 -36.12
N GLN A 171 5.61 1.60 -35.71
CA GLN A 171 7.07 1.47 -35.89
C GLN A 171 7.47 1.49 -37.39
N LYS A 172 6.75 0.74 -38.24
CA LYS A 172 7.02 0.69 -39.69
C LYS A 172 6.73 2.03 -40.37
N ASP A 173 5.63 2.67 -40.00
CA ASP A 173 5.24 4.00 -40.51
C ASP A 173 6.27 5.07 -40.13
N ALA A 174 6.89 4.95 -38.97
CA ALA A 174 8.02 5.79 -38.57
C ALA A 174 9.33 5.52 -39.34
N GLY A 175 9.43 4.44 -40.05
CA GLY A 175 10.64 4.05 -40.81
C GLY A 175 11.83 3.69 -39.92
N LEU A 176 11.59 3.31 -38.66
CA LEU A 176 12.63 3.06 -37.69
C LEU A 176 12.83 1.57 -37.39
N SER A 177 14.07 1.16 -37.04
CA SER A 177 14.27 -0.14 -36.43
C SER A 177 13.58 -0.23 -35.07
N LYS A 178 13.34 -1.43 -34.58
CA LYS A 178 12.67 -1.64 -33.26
C LYS A 178 13.40 -0.97 -32.10
N GLU A 179 14.73 -1.01 -32.11
CA GLU A 179 15.58 -0.39 -31.11
C GLU A 179 15.52 1.15 -31.21
N ALA A 180 15.60 1.67 -32.45
CA ALA A 180 15.50 3.11 -32.69
C ALA A 180 14.13 3.65 -32.32
N TYR A 181 13.05 2.92 -32.61
CA TYR A 181 11.67 3.29 -32.22
C TYR A 181 11.51 3.29 -30.70
N ARG A 182 12.04 2.26 -30.00
CA ARG A 182 12.05 2.20 -28.53
C ARG A 182 12.77 3.40 -27.90
N SER A 183 13.95 3.75 -28.44
CA SER A 183 14.70 4.93 -27.97
C SER A 183 13.93 6.21 -28.22
N ALA A 184 13.41 6.39 -29.44
CA ALA A 184 12.65 7.58 -29.80
C ALA A 184 11.41 7.77 -28.89
N VAL A 185 10.62 6.73 -28.64
CA VAL A 185 9.48 6.76 -27.74
C VAL A 185 9.91 7.17 -26.32
N LYS A 186 10.99 6.57 -25.81
CA LYS A 186 11.50 6.89 -24.48
C LYS A 186 12.02 8.33 -24.39
N ASP A 187 12.73 8.81 -25.40
CA ASP A 187 13.35 10.14 -25.38
C ASP A 187 12.31 11.26 -25.64
N MET A 188 11.30 10.99 -26.48
CA MET A 188 10.28 11.99 -26.85
C MET A 188 9.17 12.10 -25.82
N ILE A 189 8.65 10.97 -25.34
CA ILE A 189 7.48 10.94 -24.46
C ILE A 189 7.74 10.29 -23.09
N GLY A 190 8.96 9.83 -22.83
CA GLY A 190 9.34 9.29 -21.52
C GLY A 190 8.71 7.94 -21.18
N TRP A 191 8.13 7.22 -22.16
CA TRP A 191 7.46 5.94 -21.96
C TRP A 191 8.28 4.77 -22.51
N SER A 192 8.09 3.60 -21.95
CA SER A 192 8.57 2.35 -22.53
C SER A 192 7.59 1.83 -23.60
N LEU A 193 8.03 0.92 -24.49
CA LEU A 193 7.12 0.29 -25.45
C LEU A 193 6.00 -0.51 -24.77
N ASP A 194 6.28 -1.15 -23.63
CA ASP A 194 5.26 -1.85 -22.85
C ASP A 194 4.18 -0.90 -22.33
N GLU A 195 4.59 0.33 -21.95
CA GLU A 195 3.65 1.35 -21.52
C GLU A 195 2.83 1.93 -22.68
N VAL A 196 3.40 2.01 -23.87
CA VAL A 196 2.66 2.37 -25.10
C VAL A 196 1.65 1.28 -25.45
N ARG A 197 2.05 0.01 -25.33
CA ARG A 197 1.19 -1.16 -25.58
C ARG A 197 0.00 -1.23 -24.61
N ASP A 198 0.22 -0.90 -23.33
CA ASP A 198 -0.80 -0.91 -22.30
C ASP A 198 -1.86 0.19 -22.50
N ARG A 199 -1.69 1.06 -23.52
CA ARG A 199 -2.53 2.22 -23.84
C ARG A 199 -3.28 2.08 -25.14
#